data_75e08adf1ce85177b1f2869a89eeebdc
#
_entry.id   75e08adf1ce85177b1f2869a89eeebdc
#
_cell.length_a   1.000
_cell.length_b   1.000
_cell.length_c   1.000
_cell.angle_alpha   90.00
_cell.angle_beta   90.00
_cell.angle_gamma   90.00
#
_symmetry.space_group_name_H-M   'P 1'
#
loop_
_entity.id
_entity.type
_entity.pdbx_description
1 polymer ?
#
loop_
_entity_poly.entity_id
_entity_poly.type
_entity_poly.pdbx_seq_one_letter_code
_entity_poly.pdbx_strand_id
1 'polypeptide(L)'
;ERANISNKATPDCFVSIHTNAYGEGGWSSASGLEIYTSAGPMTAQRNVLASDLVNAFHAAGVSLRSEPIKHKMYTVLAKTDAPACLIEYGFHTNKADVEYLKDTKYRDKLAGATAKGICEFLGVAWQAEPGADNSEDTPDVWAADAWQKAKDKGVLDGTRPRDNMTRQELAVVLDRLNLI
;
A
#
# COMPACT_ATOMS: atom_id res chain seq x y z
N GLU A 1 -1.96 20.78 -7.56
CA GLU A 1 -2.79 19.88 -8.37
C GLU A 1 -3.40 18.76 -7.53
N ARG A 2 -2.63 17.88 -6.82
CA ARG A 2 -3.15 16.74 -6.01
C ARG A 2 -4.14 17.19 -4.92
N ALA A 3 -3.82 18.24 -4.14
CA ALA A 3 -4.72 18.78 -3.13
C ALA A 3 -6.04 19.28 -3.75
N ASN A 4 -5.99 19.93 -4.92
CA ASN A 4 -7.20 20.39 -5.61
C ASN A 4 -8.08 19.22 -6.09
N ILE A 5 -7.49 18.10 -6.48
CA ILE A 5 -8.23 16.87 -6.84
C ILE A 5 -8.92 16.31 -5.60
N SER A 6 -8.19 16.20 -4.48
CA SER A 6 -8.73 15.78 -3.19
C SER A 6 -9.89 16.67 -2.74
N ASN A 7 -9.68 17.99 -2.73
CA ASN A 7 -10.69 18.95 -2.27
C ASN A 7 -11.98 18.92 -3.11
N LYS A 8 -11.86 18.66 -4.43
CA LYS A 8 -13.02 18.45 -5.30
C LYS A 8 -13.78 17.16 -5.02
N ALA A 9 -13.07 16.12 -4.59
CA ALA A 9 -13.66 14.81 -4.26
C ALA A 9 -14.28 14.80 -2.85
N THR A 10 -13.97 15.80 -2.01
CA THR A 10 -14.44 15.91 -0.61
C THR A 10 -14.32 14.60 0.19
N PRO A 11 -13.15 13.95 0.25
CA PRO A 11 -12.98 12.68 0.94
C PRO A 11 -12.96 12.86 2.45
N ASP A 12 -13.25 11.79 3.20
CA ASP A 12 -13.16 11.75 4.66
C ASP A 12 -11.73 11.85 5.18
N CYS A 13 -10.75 11.38 4.38
CA CYS A 13 -9.33 11.56 4.66
C CYS A 13 -8.50 11.55 3.38
N PHE A 14 -7.25 12.01 3.48
CA PHE A 14 -6.27 11.99 2.39
C PHE A 14 -4.95 11.39 2.86
N VAL A 15 -4.49 10.36 2.18
CA VAL A 15 -3.22 9.69 2.45
C VAL A 15 -2.31 9.77 1.22
N SER A 16 -1.14 10.38 1.39
CA SER A 16 -0.10 10.46 0.36
C SER A 16 0.99 9.43 0.62
N ILE A 17 1.25 8.56 -0.35
CA ILE A 17 2.18 7.43 -0.20
C ILE A 17 3.50 7.75 -0.89
N HIS A 18 4.61 7.64 -0.15
CA HIS A 18 5.96 7.98 -0.58
C HIS A 18 7.02 7.03 -0.03
N THR A 19 8.25 7.21 -0.52
CA THR A 19 9.49 6.70 0.07
C THR A 19 10.45 7.86 0.28
N ASN A 20 11.06 7.90 1.45
CA ASN A 20 11.92 8.98 1.92
C ASN A 20 13.35 8.90 1.33
N ALA A 21 14.07 10.00 1.43
CA ALA A 21 15.51 10.09 1.18
C ALA A 21 16.21 10.82 2.33
N TYR A 22 17.45 10.47 2.59
CA TYR A 22 18.29 11.18 3.54
C TYR A 22 19.66 11.50 2.94
N GLY A 23 20.11 12.75 3.15
CA GLY A 23 21.36 13.25 2.61
C GLY A 23 21.24 13.85 1.21
N GLU A 24 22.36 14.28 0.65
CA GLU A 24 22.44 14.95 -0.67
C GLU A 24 22.71 13.96 -1.81
N GLY A 25 22.59 12.66 -1.54
CA GLY A 25 22.79 11.56 -2.47
C GLY A 25 23.58 10.41 -1.87
N GLY A 26 23.55 9.23 -2.54
CA GLY A 26 24.20 8.01 -2.08
C GLY A 26 23.42 7.27 -0.98
N TRP A 27 24.08 6.27 -0.39
CA TRP A 27 23.49 5.43 0.65
C TRP A 27 23.61 6.06 2.03
N SER A 28 22.58 5.89 2.87
CA SER A 28 22.53 6.38 4.24
C SER A 28 22.11 5.29 5.23
N SER A 29 22.33 5.56 6.53
CA SER A 29 21.86 4.70 7.62
C SER A 29 20.42 5.01 8.10
N ALA A 30 19.82 6.11 7.62
CA ALA A 30 18.45 6.44 7.96
C ALA A 30 17.50 5.36 7.41
N SER A 31 16.62 4.81 8.24
CA SER A 31 15.71 3.73 7.90
C SER A 31 14.42 3.79 8.71
N GLY A 32 13.41 3.01 8.29
CA GLY A 32 12.13 2.84 8.96
C GLY A 32 11.05 3.81 8.47
N LEU A 33 9.81 3.45 8.79
CA LEU A 33 8.61 4.19 8.38
C LEU A 33 8.39 5.42 9.28
N GLU A 34 7.98 6.52 8.66
CA GLU A 34 7.51 7.72 9.36
C GLU A 34 6.30 8.35 8.64
N ILE A 35 5.50 9.10 9.36
CA ILE A 35 4.29 9.75 8.85
C ILE A 35 4.36 11.25 9.12
N TYR A 36 4.10 12.03 8.10
CA TYR A 36 4.04 13.49 8.20
C TYR A 36 2.61 13.98 8.22
N THR A 37 2.33 14.93 9.13
CA THR A 37 1.12 15.74 9.14
C THR A 37 1.49 17.22 9.14
N SER A 38 0.52 18.12 8.84
CA SER A 38 0.67 19.53 9.19
C SER A 38 0.56 19.69 10.72
N ALA A 39 1.24 20.69 11.28
CA ALA A 39 1.28 20.90 12.74
C ALA A 39 -0.12 21.06 13.37
N GLY A 40 -0.23 20.75 14.65
CA GLY A 40 -1.45 20.88 15.45
C GLY A 40 -1.48 19.94 16.64
N PRO A 41 -2.49 20.04 17.51
CA PRO A 41 -2.60 19.16 18.67
C PRO A 41 -2.86 17.70 18.23
N MET A 42 -2.50 16.74 19.08
CA MET A 42 -2.72 15.32 18.81
C MET A 42 -4.20 14.96 18.60
N THR A 43 -5.11 15.77 19.12
CA THR A 43 -6.56 15.62 18.92
C THR A 43 -7.06 16.12 17.54
N ALA A 44 -6.22 16.80 16.77
CA ALA A 44 -6.59 17.18 15.41
C ALA A 44 -6.75 15.93 14.54
N GLN A 45 -7.79 15.85 13.73
CA GLN A 45 -8.17 14.66 12.95
C GLN A 45 -7.01 14.10 12.09
N ARG A 46 -6.17 14.96 11.51
CA ARG A 46 -4.97 14.53 10.79
C ARG A 46 -3.94 13.79 11.65
N ASN A 47 -3.85 14.15 12.95
CA ASN A 47 -2.94 13.49 13.89
C ASN A 47 -3.59 12.22 14.47
N VAL A 48 -4.92 12.18 14.62
CA VAL A 48 -5.66 10.94 14.92
C VAL A 48 -5.46 9.94 13.79
N LEU A 49 -5.67 10.32 12.53
CA LEU A 49 -5.39 9.47 11.36
C LEU A 49 -3.95 8.93 11.36
N ALA A 50 -2.96 9.80 11.63
CA ALA A 50 -1.56 9.36 11.71
C ALA A 50 -1.31 8.38 12.86
N SER A 51 -1.95 8.57 14.01
CA SER A 51 -1.84 7.66 15.16
C SER A 51 -2.45 6.29 14.86
N ASP A 52 -3.62 6.24 14.23
CA ASP A 52 -4.28 4.98 13.86
C ASP A 52 -3.44 4.21 12.82
N LEU A 53 -2.85 4.91 11.85
CA LEU A 53 -1.91 4.32 10.90
C LEU A 53 -0.65 3.78 11.60
N VAL A 54 -0.04 4.53 12.54
CA VAL A 54 1.13 4.07 13.32
C VAL A 54 0.78 2.80 14.11
N ASN A 55 -0.37 2.76 14.75
CA ASN A 55 -0.85 1.59 15.50
C ASN A 55 -1.02 0.37 14.57
N ALA A 56 -1.60 0.56 13.40
CA ALA A 56 -1.78 -0.50 12.42
C ALA A 56 -0.44 -1.03 11.87
N PHE A 57 0.53 -0.15 11.57
CA PHE A 57 1.87 -0.56 11.16
C PHE A 57 2.62 -1.29 12.27
N HIS A 58 2.54 -0.81 13.50
CA HIS A 58 3.14 -1.48 14.66
C HIS A 58 2.56 -2.89 14.84
N ALA A 59 1.23 -3.02 14.79
CA ALA A 59 0.55 -4.31 14.89
C ALA A 59 0.93 -5.28 13.75
N ALA A 60 1.25 -4.76 12.56
CA ALA A 60 1.73 -5.55 11.42
C ALA A 60 3.23 -5.89 11.50
N GLY A 61 3.95 -5.47 12.54
CA GLY A 61 5.39 -5.69 12.68
C GLY A 61 6.23 -4.94 11.64
N VAL A 62 5.78 -3.75 11.24
CA VAL A 62 6.55 -2.86 10.38
C VAL A 62 7.55 -2.07 11.23
N SER A 63 8.78 -1.92 10.73
CA SER A 63 9.82 -1.14 11.41
C SER A 63 9.49 0.35 11.35
N LEU A 64 9.19 0.94 12.50
CA LEU A 64 8.92 2.36 12.66
C LEU A 64 10.16 3.10 13.17
N ARG A 65 10.28 4.38 12.87
CA ARG A 65 11.24 5.27 13.55
C ARG A 65 10.82 5.49 15.00
N SER A 66 11.77 5.89 15.84
CA SER A 66 11.52 6.15 17.29
C SER A 66 10.43 7.21 17.52
N GLU A 67 10.36 8.20 16.66
CA GLU A 67 9.30 9.21 16.61
C GLU A 67 8.64 9.14 15.22
N PRO A 68 7.65 8.26 15.04
CA PRO A 68 7.12 7.97 13.71
C PRO A 68 6.20 9.07 13.18
N ILE A 69 5.60 9.92 14.03
CA ILE A 69 4.77 11.05 13.60
C ILE A 69 5.60 12.33 13.63
N LYS A 70 5.66 13.00 12.50
CA LYS A 70 6.40 14.24 12.30
C LYS A 70 5.51 15.32 11.71
N HIS A 71 5.90 16.58 11.93
CA HIS A 71 5.16 17.71 11.41
C HIS A 71 5.98 18.47 10.36
N LYS A 72 5.39 18.63 9.17
CA LYS A 72 6.00 19.43 8.10
C LYS A 72 4.91 19.98 7.17
N MET A 73 5.07 21.24 6.80
CA MET A 73 4.12 21.94 5.92
C MET A 73 4.35 21.58 4.44
N TYR A 74 4.27 20.30 4.10
CA TYR A 74 4.26 19.91 2.70
C TYR A 74 3.02 20.47 2.01
N THR A 75 3.16 20.91 0.77
CA THR A 75 2.08 21.53 0.00
C THR A 75 0.80 20.70 -0.01
N VAL A 76 0.94 19.38 -0.15
CA VAL A 76 -0.19 18.45 -0.18
C VAL A 76 -0.89 18.36 1.18
N LEU A 77 -0.18 18.48 2.28
CA LEU A 77 -0.74 18.47 3.64
C LEU A 77 -1.35 19.82 4.03
N ALA A 78 -0.72 20.92 3.57
CA ALA A 78 -1.15 22.27 3.91
C ALA A 78 -2.38 22.75 3.11
N LYS A 79 -2.60 22.19 1.90
CA LYS A 79 -3.65 22.63 0.97
C LYS A 79 -4.79 21.63 0.80
N THR A 80 -4.75 20.49 1.48
CA THR A 80 -5.85 19.52 1.50
C THR A 80 -6.79 19.85 2.65
N ASP A 81 -8.08 19.95 2.36
CA ASP A 81 -9.13 20.32 3.34
C ASP A 81 -9.45 19.14 4.26
N ALA A 82 -9.43 17.92 3.74
CA ALA A 82 -9.62 16.69 4.53
C ALA A 82 -8.47 16.46 5.52
N PRO A 83 -8.68 15.70 6.60
CA PRO A 83 -7.60 15.16 7.43
C PRO A 83 -6.54 14.49 6.56
N ALA A 84 -5.32 15.04 6.54
CA ALA A 84 -4.28 14.63 5.59
C ALA A 84 -3.01 14.15 6.28
N CYS A 85 -2.45 13.04 5.81
CA CYS A 85 -1.12 12.58 6.17
C CYS A 85 -0.31 12.14 4.94
N LEU A 86 1.02 12.11 5.09
CA LEU A 86 1.96 11.58 4.12
C LEU A 86 2.79 10.49 4.78
N ILE A 87 2.75 9.29 4.22
CA ILE A 87 3.48 8.14 4.72
C ILE A 87 4.77 7.98 3.92
N GLU A 88 5.88 7.89 4.62
CA GLU A 88 7.19 7.51 4.09
C GLU A 88 7.46 6.07 4.51
N TYR A 89 7.28 5.11 3.61
CA TYR A 89 7.37 3.66 3.92
C TYR A 89 8.79 3.15 4.21
N GLY A 90 9.75 4.00 4.17
CA GLY A 90 11.17 3.73 4.38
C GLY A 90 12.01 4.63 3.47
N PHE A 91 13.31 4.45 3.51
CA PHE A 91 14.26 5.31 2.79
C PHE A 91 14.79 4.60 1.55
N HIS A 92 14.50 5.14 0.36
CA HIS A 92 15.12 4.62 -0.87
C HIS A 92 16.63 4.91 -0.96
N THR A 93 17.19 5.65 0.00
CA THR A 93 18.63 5.81 0.23
C THR A 93 19.20 4.82 1.25
N ASN A 94 18.40 3.88 1.78
CA ASN A 94 18.85 2.82 2.68
C ASN A 94 18.74 1.46 1.98
N LYS A 95 19.84 0.68 1.96
CA LYS A 95 19.89 -0.61 1.24
C LYS A 95 18.88 -1.63 1.78
N ALA A 96 18.73 -1.71 3.10
CA ALA A 96 17.81 -2.67 3.73
C ALA A 96 16.34 -2.28 3.43
N ASP A 97 15.98 -0.98 3.57
CA ASP A 97 14.63 -0.51 3.25
C ASP A 97 14.30 -0.76 1.78
N VAL A 98 15.27 -0.57 0.86
CA VAL A 98 15.08 -0.86 -0.58
C VAL A 98 14.76 -2.33 -0.82
N GLU A 99 15.46 -3.26 -0.16
CA GLU A 99 15.16 -4.70 -0.32
C GLU A 99 13.76 -5.04 0.20
N TYR A 100 13.34 -4.48 1.34
CA TYR A 100 11.95 -4.61 1.82
C TYR A 100 10.93 -4.01 0.83
N LEU A 101 11.20 -2.83 0.28
CA LEU A 101 10.31 -2.17 -0.67
C LEU A 101 10.20 -2.88 -2.02
N LYS A 102 11.20 -3.68 -2.41
CA LYS A 102 11.15 -4.56 -3.59
C LYS A 102 10.34 -5.84 -3.34
N ASP A 103 10.27 -6.31 -2.10
CA ASP A 103 9.50 -7.50 -1.73
C ASP A 103 8.00 -7.23 -1.85
N THR A 104 7.32 -8.00 -2.69
CA THR A 104 5.87 -7.88 -2.91
C THR A 104 5.08 -8.19 -1.64
N LYS A 105 5.45 -9.24 -0.90
CA LYS A 105 4.78 -9.62 0.37
C LYS A 105 4.90 -8.51 1.41
N TYR A 106 6.04 -7.81 1.43
CA TYR A 106 6.21 -6.66 2.33
C TYR A 106 5.36 -5.47 1.90
N ARG A 107 5.28 -5.17 0.60
CA ARG A 107 4.37 -4.11 0.10
C ARG A 107 2.91 -4.42 0.37
N ASP A 108 2.48 -5.68 0.23
CA ASP A 108 1.11 -6.11 0.57
C ASP A 108 0.84 -5.93 2.07
N LYS A 109 1.81 -6.26 2.92
CA LYS A 109 1.74 -5.97 4.36
C LYS A 109 1.56 -4.48 4.64
N LEU A 110 2.34 -3.61 3.97
CA LEU A 110 2.23 -2.16 4.11
C LEU A 110 0.85 -1.66 3.65
N ALA A 111 0.36 -2.15 2.52
CA ALA A 111 -0.96 -1.79 1.99
C ALA A 111 -2.08 -2.22 2.94
N GLY A 112 -2.05 -3.46 3.43
CA GLY A 112 -3.03 -3.96 4.38
C GLY A 112 -3.02 -3.20 5.70
N ALA A 113 -1.84 -2.87 6.24
CA ALA A 113 -1.73 -2.06 7.45
C ALA A 113 -2.24 -0.63 7.23
N THR A 114 -1.95 -0.03 6.08
CA THR A 114 -2.49 1.29 5.71
C THR A 114 -4.01 1.28 5.66
N ALA A 115 -4.61 0.30 5.00
CA ALA A 115 -6.05 0.18 4.91
C ALA A 115 -6.71 -0.04 6.29
N LYS A 116 -6.10 -0.87 7.16
CA LYS A 116 -6.57 -1.05 8.53
C LYS A 116 -6.54 0.25 9.34
N GLY A 117 -5.46 1.02 9.27
CA GLY A 117 -5.36 2.30 9.96
C GLY A 117 -6.37 3.33 9.45
N ILE A 118 -6.68 3.33 8.15
CA ILE A 118 -7.75 4.17 7.58
C ILE A 118 -9.12 3.70 8.09
N CYS A 119 -9.40 2.40 8.11
CA CYS A 119 -10.65 1.85 8.64
C CYS A 119 -10.85 2.23 10.12
N GLU A 120 -9.80 2.14 10.94
CA GLU A 120 -9.83 2.55 12.33
C GLU A 120 -10.20 4.03 12.48
N PHE A 121 -9.53 4.90 11.73
CA PHE A 121 -9.82 6.34 11.70
C PHE A 121 -11.27 6.65 11.30
N LEU A 122 -11.82 5.91 10.34
CA LEU A 122 -13.19 6.08 9.85
C LEU A 122 -14.24 5.40 10.75
N GLY A 123 -13.83 4.64 11.76
CA GLY A 123 -14.73 3.87 12.61
C GLY A 123 -15.46 2.75 11.89
N VAL A 124 -14.86 2.21 10.80
CA VAL A 124 -15.41 1.09 10.03
C VAL A 124 -14.64 -0.18 10.30
N ALA A 125 -15.35 -1.32 10.35
CA ALA A 125 -14.69 -2.60 10.54
C ALA A 125 -13.80 -2.95 9.34
N TRP A 126 -12.51 -3.29 9.60
CA TRP A 126 -11.66 -3.88 8.59
C TRP A 126 -12.22 -5.24 8.16
N GLN A 127 -12.47 -5.38 6.89
CA GLN A 127 -12.77 -6.67 6.29
C GLN A 127 -11.58 -7.04 5.40
N ALA A 128 -10.89 -8.12 5.76
CA ALA A 128 -9.93 -8.70 4.83
C ALA A 128 -10.66 -9.09 3.55
N GLU A 129 -10.01 -8.91 2.40
CA GLU A 129 -10.53 -9.45 1.13
C GLU A 129 -10.96 -10.90 1.37
N PRO A 130 -12.23 -11.26 1.06
CA PRO A 130 -12.66 -12.65 1.15
C PRO A 130 -11.76 -13.47 0.22
N GLY A 131 -10.90 -14.32 0.77
CA GLY A 131 -9.99 -15.14 -0.02
C GLY A 131 -8.54 -14.68 -0.07
N ALA A 132 -8.09 -13.82 0.84
CA ALA A 132 -6.66 -13.70 1.16
C ALA A 132 -6.18 -14.98 1.87
N ASP A 133 -6.49 -16.13 1.31
CA ASP A 133 -5.77 -17.36 1.54
C ASP A 133 -4.43 -17.20 0.85
N ASN A 134 -3.36 -17.10 1.66
CA ASN A 134 -1.98 -16.99 1.21
C ASN A 134 -1.44 -18.30 0.62
N SER A 135 -2.28 -19.23 0.19
CA SER A 135 -1.84 -20.38 -0.59
C SER A 135 -1.45 -19.87 -1.99
N GLU A 136 -0.23 -20.12 -2.40
CA GLU A 136 0.31 -19.73 -3.72
C GLU A 136 -0.53 -20.30 -4.88
N ASP A 137 -1.41 -21.28 -4.59
CA ASP A 137 -2.23 -22.00 -5.54
C ASP A 137 -3.72 -21.59 -5.58
N THR A 138 -4.15 -20.55 -4.82
CA THR A 138 -5.56 -20.12 -4.81
C THR A 138 -5.72 -18.76 -5.51
N PRO A 139 -6.60 -18.62 -6.51
CA PRO A 139 -6.88 -17.34 -7.15
C PRO A 139 -7.62 -16.40 -6.19
N ASP A 140 -7.46 -15.10 -6.39
CA ASP A 140 -8.26 -14.10 -5.69
C ASP A 140 -9.75 -14.25 -6.01
N VAL A 141 -10.62 -13.91 -5.05
CA VAL A 141 -12.06 -14.10 -5.18
C VAL A 141 -12.64 -13.46 -6.44
N TRP A 142 -12.18 -12.26 -6.80
CA TRP A 142 -12.63 -11.57 -8.01
C TRP A 142 -12.28 -12.32 -9.30
N ALA A 143 -11.22 -13.16 -9.28
CA ALA A 143 -10.74 -13.92 -10.43
C ALA A 143 -11.18 -15.39 -10.41
N ALA A 144 -11.71 -15.90 -9.29
CA ALA A 144 -11.93 -17.33 -9.05
C ALA A 144 -12.78 -17.99 -10.15
N ASP A 145 -13.89 -17.40 -10.54
CA ASP A 145 -14.78 -17.93 -11.58
C ASP A 145 -14.12 -17.94 -12.97
N ALA A 146 -13.40 -16.87 -13.31
CA ALA A 146 -12.69 -16.77 -14.58
C ALA A 146 -11.53 -17.77 -14.64
N TRP A 147 -10.79 -17.90 -13.52
CA TRP A 147 -9.70 -18.85 -13.35
C TRP A 147 -10.18 -20.30 -13.49
N GLN A 148 -11.30 -20.66 -12.81
CA GLN A 148 -11.86 -22.01 -12.91
C GLN A 148 -12.31 -22.32 -14.34
N LYS A 149 -13.00 -21.39 -15.02
CA LYS A 149 -13.39 -21.54 -16.43
C LYS A 149 -12.21 -21.75 -17.37
N ALA A 150 -11.11 -21.01 -17.15
CA ALA A 150 -9.90 -21.13 -17.95
C ALA A 150 -9.20 -22.47 -17.74
N LYS A 151 -9.18 -22.98 -16.50
CA LYS A 151 -8.70 -24.29 -16.12
C LYS A 151 -9.54 -25.41 -16.76
N ASP A 152 -10.88 -25.33 -16.64
CA ASP A 152 -11.80 -26.33 -17.21
C ASP A 152 -11.70 -26.43 -18.73
N LYS A 153 -11.35 -25.32 -19.39
CA LYS A 153 -11.10 -25.27 -20.84
C LYS A 153 -9.66 -25.64 -21.23
N GLY A 154 -8.80 -25.98 -20.27
CA GLY A 154 -7.40 -26.30 -20.53
C GLY A 154 -6.56 -25.13 -21.03
N VAL A 155 -7.02 -23.89 -20.85
CA VAL A 155 -6.29 -22.67 -21.22
C VAL A 155 -5.13 -22.43 -20.24
N LEU A 156 -5.36 -22.68 -18.94
CA LEU A 156 -4.38 -22.60 -17.87
C LEU A 156 -4.21 -23.96 -17.19
N ASP A 157 -3.05 -24.18 -16.59
CA ASP A 157 -2.76 -25.43 -15.84
C ASP A 157 -3.37 -25.45 -14.44
N GLY A 158 -3.85 -24.30 -13.96
CA GLY A 158 -4.49 -24.16 -12.65
C GLY A 158 -3.50 -23.91 -11.51
N THR A 159 -2.22 -23.67 -11.82
CA THR A 159 -1.18 -23.33 -10.84
C THR A 159 -0.82 -21.85 -10.88
N ARG A 160 -0.24 -21.33 -9.79
CA ARG A 160 0.32 -19.98 -9.69
C ARG A 160 -0.62 -18.86 -10.15
N PRO A 161 -1.85 -18.77 -9.63
CA PRO A 161 -2.87 -17.81 -10.08
C PRO A 161 -2.49 -16.33 -9.88
N ARG A 162 -1.49 -16.06 -9.04
CA ARG A 162 -1.05 -14.71 -8.67
C ARG A 162 0.30 -14.31 -9.25
N ASP A 163 0.95 -15.21 -9.99
CA ASP A 163 2.23 -14.92 -10.64
C ASP A 163 2.04 -14.01 -11.86
N ASN A 164 3.06 -13.21 -12.13
CA ASN A 164 3.10 -12.41 -13.36
C ASN A 164 3.25 -13.33 -14.57
N MET A 165 2.36 -13.18 -15.54
CA MET A 165 2.44 -13.87 -16.81
C MET A 165 3.54 -13.27 -17.69
N THR A 166 4.41 -14.10 -18.24
CA THR A 166 5.38 -13.69 -19.25
C THR A 166 4.71 -13.45 -20.62
N ARG A 167 5.38 -12.73 -21.52
CA ARG A 167 4.89 -12.58 -22.91
C ARG A 167 4.78 -13.92 -23.66
N GLN A 168 5.63 -14.89 -23.33
CA GLN A 168 5.57 -16.22 -23.92
C GLN A 168 4.35 -17.01 -23.41
N GLU A 169 4.06 -16.97 -22.12
CA GLU A 169 2.86 -17.58 -21.54
C GLU A 169 1.59 -16.96 -22.10
N LEU A 170 1.56 -15.63 -22.24
CA LEU A 170 0.42 -14.95 -22.88
C LEU A 170 0.23 -15.42 -24.32
N ALA A 171 1.29 -15.58 -25.11
CA ALA A 171 1.19 -16.05 -26.48
C ALA A 171 0.59 -17.46 -26.54
N VAL A 172 1.02 -18.38 -25.65
CA VAL A 172 0.44 -19.73 -25.54
C VAL A 172 -1.04 -19.69 -25.16
N VAL A 173 -1.45 -18.79 -24.27
CA VAL A 173 -2.86 -18.61 -23.89
C VAL A 173 -3.67 -18.11 -25.07
N LEU A 174 -3.17 -17.13 -25.82
CA LEU A 174 -3.86 -16.60 -27.01
C LEU A 174 -4.02 -17.66 -28.11
N ASP A 175 -2.99 -18.47 -28.34
CA ASP A 175 -3.02 -19.59 -29.29
C ASP A 175 -4.09 -20.64 -28.88
N ARG A 176 -4.13 -21.06 -27.63
CA ARG A 176 -5.16 -21.99 -27.12
C ARG A 176 -6.59 -21.44 -27.21
N LEU A 177 -6.75 -20.13 -27.24
CA LEU A 177 -8.02 -19.44 -27.43
C LEU A 177 -8.35 -19.20 -28.93
N ASN A 178 -7.47 -19.63 -29.86
CA ASN A 178 -7.55 -19.32 -31.30
C ASN A 178 -7.67 -17.82 -31.60
N LEU A 179 -6.93 -17.00 -30.87
CA LEU A 179 -6.90 -15.55 -31.03
C LEU A 179 -5.70 -15.06 -31.84
N ILE A 180 -4.73 -15.94 -32.13
CA ILE A 180 -3.56 -15.71 -33.00
C ILE A 180 -3.31 -16.94 -33.85
#